data_80a015a2ff0ff0040f0e729bac5cee93
#
_entry.id   80a015a2ff0ff0040f0e729bac5cee93
#
_cell.length_a   1.000
_cell.length_b   1.000
_cell.length_c   1.000
_cell.angle_alpha   90.00
_cell.angle_beta   90.00
_cell.angle_gamma   90.00
#
_symmetry.space_group_name_H-M   'P 1'
#
loop_
_entity.id
_entity.type
_entity.pdbx_description
1 polymer ?
#
loop_
_entity_poly.entity_id
_entity_poly.type
_entity_poly.pdbx_seq_one_letter_code
_entity_poly.pdbx_strand_id
1 'polypeptide(L)'
;MVKKYLITYFKNIELKKKTHIIFENEYLKKLYTDFQLRNYKCSSIESLNQVYKKKINYYFCLKKAQRYLNEIFPILNTLNNSKLKKKEWEILMEYFLIISIMNIKTRFDTLKKIKDRKNIYVYADNYNCFIENTDIYKKFQLEDFNFNSYINYLISKRLNFRVLKSKKIRKVFLFENLKKKTFVKKILYFFYNLLGLFKPIIIFDGYFGKKNSLKVILKSKFKILFAYIDYFDFPAEMINFKKDLNSRSKISIKIKDDFDIIYNEFIKNALPSSFLENFNSYLTANEKKYLNISKIGTAVHFPANDNFKFATLNLKRKNIKSFNLQHGAFMGYRMFDPEDYINQKMSDLNLLWHDKKLNIGSQYFSDSKYEPKKFEKKILFFPCHVLFDQELEPYAKNCHIYLNQYFDLVKSLIIKKKFLLSVKFFNDKNDDFFKKIWRNYFGNNVQILKGNSSYKGSIFKKYDLVIIDDFSTAFYELLYYKKPFIVLNSSPNANFTKKFSKTINGLKKINLWFENEKQLAKYLDKNFENIILNWDKTINSSYYIKLRKNLFARENFNDSLFVKKIFEL
;
A
#
# COMPACT_ATOMS: atom_id res chain seq x y z
N MET A 1 16.72 -15.65 -37.66
CA MET A 1 16.63 -15.69 -36.18
C MET A 1 15.53 -14.74 -35.71
N VAL A 2 14.57 -15.23 -34.95
CA VAL A 2 13.47 -14.40 -34.42
C VAL A 2 14.01 -13.55 -33.29
N LYS A 3 13.91 -12.22 -33.41
CA LYS A 3 14.33 -11.31 -32.32
C LYS A 3 13.33 -11.40 -31.19
N LYS A 4 13.80 -11.57 -29.95
CA LYS A 4 13.00 -11.61 -28.72
C LYS A 4 13.13 -10.27 -27.98
N TYR A 5 12.03 -9.63 -27.65
CA TYR A 5 12.00 -8.35 -26.92
C TYR A 5 11.27 -8.51 -25.60
N LEU A 6 11.90 -8.12 -24.52
CA LEU A 6 11.28 -8.04 -23.21
C LEU A 6 10.68 -6.64 -23.00
N ILE A 7 9.38 -6.60 -22.76
CA ILE A 7 8.64 -5.36 -22.50
C ILE A 7 8.30 -5.32 -21.02
N THR A 8 8.82 -4.32 -20.34
CA THR A 8 8.66 -4.11 -18.91
C THR A 8 7.68 -2.98 -18.57
N TYR A 9 7.21 -2.24 -19.57
CA TYR A 9 6.27 -1.14 -19.39
C TYR A 9 5.53 -0.77 -20.68
N PHE A 10 4.48 0.02 -20.54
CA PHE A 10 3.60 0.43 -21.62
C PHE A 10 4.22 1.58 -22.43
N LYS A 11 4.60 1.34 -23.67
CA LYS A 11 5.06 2.34 -24.62
C LYS A 11 4.71 1.97 -26.05
N ASN A 12 4.47 2.96 -26.92
CA ASN A 12 4.38 2.74 -28.36
C ASN A 12 5.75 2.24 -28.85
N ILE A 13 5.81 0.96 -29.18
CA ILE A 13 7.03 0.31 -29.66
C ILE A 13 6.84 0.02 -31.13
N GLU A 14 7.71 0.53 -31.98
CA GLU A 14 7.80 0.12 -33.36
C GLU A 14 8.46 -1.26 -33.45
N LEU A 15 7.66 -2.27 -33.69
CA LEU A 15 8.10 -3.65 -33.78
C LEU A 15 8.20 -4.07 -35.24
N LYS A 16 9.31 -4.69 -35.60
CA LYS A 16 9.46 -5.32 -36.94
C LYS A 16 8.65 -6.61 -37.04
N LYS A 17 8.11 -6.93 -38.20
CA LYS A 17 7.47 -8.22 -38.48
C LYS A 17 8.38 -9.39 -38.05
N LYS A 18 7.82 -10.51 -37.56
CA LYS A 18 8.53 -11.67 -36.99
C LYS A 18 9.26 -11.42 -35.65
N THR A 19 8.69 -10.63 -34.77
CA THR A 19 9.21 -10.39 -33.44
C THR A 19 8.48 -11.27 -32.41
N HIS A 20 9.21 -11.86 -31.47
CA HIS A 20 8.64 -12.50 -30.29
C HIS A 20 8.72 -11.55 -29.12
N ILE A 21 7.56 -11.20 -28.57
CA ILE A 21 7.45 -10.25 -27.47
C ILE A 21 7.31 -11.03 -26.17
N ILE A 22 8.16 -10.68 -25.22
CA ILE A 22 8.14 -11.24 -23.86
C ILE A 22 7.71 -10.13 -22.92
N PHE A 23 6.64 -10.35 -22.18
CA PHE A 23 6.16 -9.43 -21.16
C PHE A 23 6.69 -9.81 -19.80
N GLU A 24 6.84 -8.83 -18.91
CA GLU A 24 7.27 -9.08 -17.54
C GLU A 24 6.29 -10.02 -16.83
N ASN A 25 5.00 -9.88 -17.09
CA ASN A 25 3.95 -10.73 -16.52
C ASN A 25 2.81 -11.02 -17.51
N GLU A 26 1.96 -11.97 -17.19
CA GLU A 26 0.79 -12.36 -18.02
C GLU A 26 -0.24 -11.23 -18.15
N TYR A 27 -0.31 -10.35 -17.18
CA TYR A 27 -1.21 -9.21 -17.22
C TYR A 27 -0.83 -8.22 -18.33
N LEU A 28 0.44 -7.78 -18.36
CA LEU A 28 0.94 -6.93 -19.43
C LEU A 28 0.76 -7.61 -20.80
N LYS A 29 1.04 -8.92 -20.89
CA LYS A 29 0.82 -9.69 -22.11
C LYS A 29 -0.63 -9.60 -22.57
N LYS A 30 -1.60 -9.93 -21.71
CA LYS A 30 -3.02 -9.90 -22.05
C LYS A 30 -3.48 -8.52 -22.48
N LEU A 31 -3.03 -7.50 -21.75
CA LEU A 31 -3.31 -6.11 -22.02
C LEU A 31 -2.90 -5.68 -23.42
N TYR A 32 -1.69 -6.06 -23.85
CA TYR A 32 -1.16 -5.67 -25.14
C TYR A 32 -1.69 -6.53 -26.27
N THR A 33 -1.84 -7.85 -26.06
CA THR A 33 -2.35 -8.75 -27.09
C THR A 33 -3.78 -8.43 -27.46
N ASP A 34 -4.60 -8.06 -26.50
CA ASP A 34 -6.01 -7.77 -26.76
C ASP A 34 -6.21 -6.44 -27.51
N PHE A 35 -5.28 -5.49 -27.39
CA PHE A 35 -5.46 -4.14 -27.93
C PHE A 35 -4.53 -3.72 -29.09
N GLN A 36 -3.30 -4.22 -29.14
CA GLN A 36 -2.31 -3.69 -30.08
C GLN A 36 -1.45 -4.74 -30.80
N LEU A 37 -1.34 -5.94 -30.28
CA LEU A 37 -0.32 -6.91 -30.69
C LEU A 37 -0.88 -8.28 -31.10
N ARG A 38 -2.10 -8.32 -31.61
CA ARG A 38 -2.77 -9.57 -32.02
C ARG A 38 -1.97 -10.42 -33.01
N ASN A 39 -1.13 -9.76 -33.81
CA ASN A 39 -0.34 -10.41 -34.89
C ASN A 39 1.08 -10.80 -34.46
N TYR A 40 1.42 -10.68 -33.19
CA TYR A 40 2.75 -11.01 -32.69
C TYR A 40 2.72 -12.24 -31.79
N LYS A 41 3.81 -13.03 -31.86
CA LYS A 41 4.01 -14.08 -30.86
C LYS A 41 4.33 -13.47 -29.52
N CYS A 42 3.45 -13.63 -28.52
CA CYS A 42 3.58 -13.07 -27.19
C CYS A 42 3.71 -14.16 -26.13
N SER A 43 4.62 -13.96 -25.19
CA SER A 43 4.75 -14.77 -23.98
C SER A 43 5.01 -13.87 -22.76
N SER A 44 4.91 -14.43 -21.56
CA SER A 44 5.33 -13.74 -20.34
C SER A 44 6.54 -14.43 -19.74
N ILE A 45 7.28 -13.72 -18.86
CA ILE A 45 8.36 -14.33 -18.08
C ILE A 45 7.82 -15.48 -17.24
N GLU A 46 6.61 -15.32 -16.70
CA GLU A 46 5.93 -16.36 -15.92
C GLU A 46 5.69 -17.63 -16.72
N SER A 47 5.20 -17.48 -17.96
CA SER A 47 4.99 -18.61 -18.86
C SER A 47 6.29 -19.28 -19.30
N LEU A 48 7.41 -18.55 -19.33
CA LEU A 48 8.72 -19.07 -19.67
C LEU A 48 9.38 -19.84 -18.50
N ASN A 49 9.06 -19.47 -17.27
CA ASN A 49 9.73 -19.99 -16.07
C ASN A 49 8.94 -21.08 -15.33
N GLN A 50 7.76 -21.48 -15.79
CA GLN A 50 6.87 -22.53 -15.28
C GLN A 50 6.57 -22.57 -13.76
N VAL A 51 7.32 -21.88 -12.91
CA VAL A 51 7.14 -21.89 -11.45
C VAL A 51 7.38 -20.51 -10.88
N TYR A 52 6.33 -19.72 -10.78
CA TYR A 52 6.39 -18.44 -10.08
C TYR A 52 5.88 -18.59 -8.65
N LYS A 53 6.69 -19.15 -7.78
CA LYS A 53 6.47 -19.05 -6.33
C LYS A 53 7.27 -17.85 -5.82
N LYS A 54 6.64 -16.68 -5.74
CA LYS A 54 7.19 -15.53 -5.02
C LYS A 54 7.28 -15.86 -3.54
N LYS A 55 8.34 -16.47 -3.10
CA LYS A 55 8.78 -16.37 -1.70
C LYS A 55 9.83 -15.28 -1.67
N ILE A 56 9.43 -14.04 -1.47
CA ILE A 56 10.40 -13.01 -1.11
C ILE A 56 10.99 -13.45 0.23
N ASN A 57 12.29 -13.66 0.23
CA ASN A 57 12.98 -13.88 1.48
C ASN A 57 13.07 -12.54 2.20
N TYR A 58 12.08 -12.28 2.99
CA TYR A 58 11.90 -11.03 3.70
C TYR A 58 13.03 -10.79 4.71
N TYR A 59 13.48 -11.83 5.38
CA TYR A 59 14.65 -11.72 6.26
C TYR A 59 15.91 -11.28 5.50
N PHE A 60 16.03 -11.67 4.22
CA PHE A 60 17.08 -11.16 3.36
C PHE A 60 16.98 -9.64 3.20
N CYS A 61 15.78 -9.11 2.92
CA CYS A 61 15.58 -7.67 2.73
C CYS A 61 15.89 -6.90 4.00
N LEU A 62 15.45 -7.39 5.17
CA LEU A 62 15.77 -6.77 6.45
C LEU A 62 17.28 -6.76 6.75
N LYS A 63 17.94 -7.91 6.60
CA LYS A 63 19.39 -8.00 6.83
C LYS A 63 20.17 -7.07 5.90
N LYS A 64 19.76 -7.00 4.62
CA LYS A 64 20.39 -6.07 3.65
C LYS A 64 20.10 -4.61 4.05
N ALA A 65 18.88 -4.25 4.45
CA ALA A 65 18.53 -2.90 4.87
C ALA A 65 19.36 -2.46 6.08
N GLN A 66 19.48 -3.30 7.10
CA GLN A 66 20.29 -3.01 8.28
C GLN A 66 21.78 -2.88 7.94
N ARG A 67 22.30 -3.76 7.07
CA ARG A 67 23.68 -3.66 6.60
C ARG A 67 23.93 -2.36 5.84
N TYR A 68 23.08 -2.06 4.86
CA TYR A 68 23.21 -0.84 4.06
C TYR A 68 23.08 0.42 4.90
N LEU A 69 22.17 0.42 5.87
CA LEU A 69 22.05 1.52 6.80
C LEU A 69 23.37 1.73 7.57
N ASN A 70 23.99 0.65 8.09
CA ASN A 70 25.26 0.73 8.81
C ASN A 70 26.38 1.30 7.95
N GLU A 71 26.38 1.02 6.66
CA GLU A 71 27.41 1.49 5.73
C GLU A 71 27.15 2.93 5.26
N ILE A 72 25.88 3.34 5.12
CA ILE A 72 25.50 4.64 4.54
C ILE A 72 25.38 5.75 5.59
N PHE A 73 24.87 5.46 6.81
CA PHE A 73 24.61 6.53 7.78
C PHE A 73 25.86 7.35 8.18
N PRO A 74 27.08 6.78 8.31
CA PRO A 74 28.26 7.58 8.60
C PRO A 74 28.60 8.55 7.46
N ILE A 75 28.41 8.09 6.21
CA ILE A 75 28.62 8.92 5.02
C ILE A 75 27.63 10.07 5.01
N LEU A 76 26.35 9.80 5.28
CA LEU A 76 25.31 10.83 5.35
C LEU A 76 25.56 11.82 6.49
N ASN A 77 26.05 11.37 7.63
CA ASN A 77 26.45 12.27 8.72
C ASN A 77 27.54 13.24 8.27
N THR A 78 28.56 12.75 7.57
CA THR A 78 29.63 13.60 7.02
C THR A 78 29.10 14.58 5.99
N LEU A 79 28.28 14.11 5.03
CA LEU A 79 27.73 14.95 3.95
C LEU A 79 26.74 16.02 4.47
N ASN A 80 25.97 15.70 5.47
CA ASN A 80 24.96 16.59 6.07
C ASN A 80 25.53 17.44 7.22
N ASN A 81 26.79 17.28 7.56
CA ASN A 81 27.39 17.86 8.78
C ASN A 81 26.54 17.58 10.03
N SER A 82 26.10 16.33 10.18
CA SER A 82 25.23 15.90 11.27
C SER A 82 25.90 14.84 12.16
N LYS A 83 25.41 14.69 13.39
CA LYS A 83 25.88 13.70 14.37
C LYS A 83 24.77 12.75 14.79
N LEU A 84 23.90 12.37 13.84
CA LEU A 84 22.81 11.44 14.13
C LEU A 84 23.35 10.07 14.49
N LYS A 85 22.78 9.48 15.56
CA LYS A 85 23.06 8.10 15.93
C LYS A 85 22.40 7.14 14.93
N LYS A 86 22.91 5.90 14.85
CA LYS A 86 22.31 4.85 14.02
C LYS A 86 20.80 4.72 14.24
N LYS A 87 20.33 4.68 15.50
CA LYS A 87 18.90 4.58 15.83
C LYS A 87 18.05 5.74 15.27
N GLU A 88 18.64 6.91 15.16
CA GLU A 88 17.96 8.08 14.59
C GLU A 88 17.83 7.95 13.07
N TRP A 89 18.88 7.45 12.40
CA TRP A 89 18.82 7.12 10.98
C TRP A 89 17.88 5.93 10.68
N GLU A 90 17.73 4.98 11.58
CA GLU A 90 16.70 3.92 11.47
C GLU A 90 15.30 4.54 11.38
N ILE A 91 14.98 5.52 12.24
CA ILE A 91 13.71 6.25 12.18
C ILE A 91 13.49 6.86 10.79
N LEU A 92 14.50 7.50 10.23
CA LEU A 92 14.40 8.23 8.98
C LEU A 92 14.35 7.31 7.75
N MET A 93 15.30 6.36 7.64
CA MET A 93 15.61 5.69 6.37
C MET A 93 15.20 4.22 6.28
N GLU A 94 14.99 3.51 7.39
CA GLU A 94 14.85 2.05 7.35
C GLU A 94 13.70 1.58 6.46
N TYR A 95 12.56 2.27 6.50
CA TYR A 95 11.45 1.94 5.62
C TYR A 95 11.79 2.08 4.15
N PHE A 96 12.42 3.20 3.75
CA PHE A 96 12.88 3.40 2.38
C PHE A 96 13.83 2.29 1.92
N LEU A 97 14.80 1.93 2.75
CA LEU A 97 15.74 0.85 2.43
C LEU A 97 15.02 -0.48 2.24
N ILE A 98 14.09 -0.83 3.14
CA ILE A 98 13.34 -2.09 3.05
C ILE A 98 12.56 -2.15 1.74
N ILE A 99 11.73 -1.16 1.44
CA ILE A 99 10.85 -1.19 0.25
C ILE A 99 11.65 -1.11 -1.05
N SER A 100 12.75 -0.36 -1.08
CA SER A 100 13.61 -0.28 -2.26
C SER A 100 14.36 -1.58 -2.53
N ILE A 101 14.90 -2.22 -1.49
CA ILE A 101 15.53 -3.54 -1.61
C ILE A 101 14.52 -4.58 -2.09
N MET A 102 13.30 -4.57 -1.55
CA MET A 102 12.24 -5.49 -1.95
C MET A 102 11.88 -5.32 -3.43
N ASN A 103 11.71 -4.08 -3.88
CA ASN A 103 11.41 -3.77 -5.27
C ASN A 103 12.49 -4.32 -6.21
N ILE A 104 13.76 -3.98 -5.95
CA ILE A 104 14.89 -4.41 -6.80
C ILE A 104 15.06 -5.93 -6.72
N LYS A 105 14.95 -6.53 -5.54
CA LYS A 105 15.15 -7.98 -5.33
C LYS A 105 14.13 -8.82 -6.09
N THR A 106 12.88 -8.42 -6.07
CA THR A 106 11.82 -9.13 -6.80
C THR A 106 12.11 -9.14 -8.30
N ARG A 107 12.46 -7.98 -8.87
CA ARG A 107 12.79 -7.85 -10.29
C ARG A 107 14.09 -8.58 -10.64
N PHE A 108 15.11 -8.46 -9.81
CA PHE A 108 16.38 -9.16 -10.00
C PHE A 108 16.19 -10.68 -10.04
N ASP A 109 15.46 -11.24 -9.07
CA ASP A 109 15.20 -12.68 -9.01
C ASP A 109 14.37 -13.17 -10.21
N THR A 110 13.44 -12.35 -10.65
CA THR A 110 12.62 -12.63 -11.84
C THR A 110 13.49 -12.66 -13.10
N LEU A 111 14.26 -11.62 -13.36
CA LEU A 111 15.09 -11.50 -14.55
C LEU A 111 16.27 -12.48 -14.52
N LYS A 112 16.81 -12.80 -13.33
CA LYS A 112 17.88 -13.79 -13.17
C LYS A 112 17.47 -15.19 -13.63
N LYS A 113 16.20 -15.56 -13.57
CA LYS A 113 15.69 -16.86 -14.00
C LYS A 113 15.63 -17.03 -15.53
N ILE A 114 15.66 -15.95 -16.28
CA ILE A 114 15.58 -16.00 -17.74
C ILE A 114 16.87 -16.61 -18.28
N LYS A 115 16.72 -17.68 -19.07
CA LYS A 115 17.79 -18.29 -19.84
C LYS A 115 18.04 -17.51 -21.13
N ASP A 116 19.23 -17.66 -21.73
CA ASP A 116 19.57 -17.08 -23.04
C ASP A 116 19.45 -15.53 -23.12
N ARG A 117 19.86 -14.85 -22.03
CA ARG A 117 19.71 -13.39 -21.84
C ARG A 117 20.39 -12.59 -22.95
N LYS A 118 21.53 -13.06 -23.48
CA LYS A 118 22.30 -12.38 -24.53
C LYS A 118 21.50 -12.20 -25.83
N ASN A 119 20.47 -13.02 -26.05
CA ASN A 119 19.62 -12.98 -27.23
C ASN A 119 18.28 -12.25 -26.99
N ILE A 120 18.10 -11.66 -25.80
CA ILE A 120 16.89 -10.93 -25.43
C ILE A 120 17.18 -9.44 -25.34
N TYR A 121 16.38 -8.65 -26.05
CA TYR A 121 16.39 -7.20 -26.00
C TYR A 121 15.42 -6.71 -24.94
N VAL A 122 15.89 -5.86 -24.04
CA VAL A 122 15.07 -5.22 -22.99
C VAL A 122 14.91 -3.77 -23.31
N TYR A 123 13.67 -3.29 -23.41
CA TYR A 123 13.39 -1.87 -23.46
C TYR A 123 13.45 -1.32 -22.05
N ALA A 124 14.52 -0.59 -21.74
CA ALA A 124 14.71 -0.01 -20.43
C ALA A 124 15.49 1.30 -20.56
N ASP A 125 15.08 2.29 -19.80
CA ASP A 125 15.62 3.64 -19.87
C ASP A 125 16.54 3.94 -18.68
N ASN A 126 17.66 4.62 -18.97
CA ASN A 126 18.47 5.23 -17.93
C ASN A 126 17.77 6.53 -17.48
N TYR A 127 16.90 6.43 -16.52
CA TYR A 127 16.06 7.53 -16.05
C TYR A 127 16.72 8.24 -14.87
N ASN A 128 16.94 9.55 -15.02
CA ASN A 128 17.42 10.38 -13.93
C ASN A 128 16.21 10.93 -13.16
N CYS A 129 15.77 10.21 -12.11
CA CYS A 129 14.65 10.62 -11.28
C CYS A 129 15.12 11.52 -10.13
N PHE A 130 14.36 12.56 -9.81
CA PHE A 130 14.48 13.28 -8.55
C PHE A 130 13.40 12.76 -7.60
N ILE A 131 13.81 12.22 -6.48
CA ILE A 131 12.92 11.71 -5.44
C ILE A 131 13.06 12.64 -4.24
N GLU A 132 11.99 13.35 -3.95
CA GLU A 132 11.98 14.35 -2.88
C GLU A 132 12.02 13.69 -1.50
N ASN A 133 11.15 12.71 -1.28
CA ASN A 133 10.98 12.04 0.01
C ASN A 133 10.51 10.58 -0.18
N THR A 134 10.40 9.84 0.92
CA THR A 134 10.00 8.43 0.91
C THR A 134 8.59 8.19 0.36
N ASP A 135 7.64 9.12 0.58
CA ASP A 135 6.29 8.99 0.04
C ASP A 135 6.26 9.11 -1.48
N ILE A 136 7.03 10.05 -2.03
CA ILE A 136 7.25 10.18 -3.48
C ILE A 136 7.93 8.94 -4.06
N TYR A 137 8.92 8.37 -3.35
CA TYR A 137 9.52 7.09 -3.76
C TYR A 137 8.47 5.99 -3.86
N LYS A 138 7.61 5.85 -2.83
CA LYS A 138 6.53 4.86 -2.82
C LYS A 138 5.57 5.05 -4.00
N LYS A 139 5.22 6.30 -4.32
CA LYS A 139 4.39 6.62 -5.49
C LYS A 139 5.08 6.26 -6.80
N PHE A 140 6.36 6.58 -6.96
CA PHE A 140 7.12 6.18 -8.14
C PHE A 140 7.19 4.65 -8.30
N GLN A 141 7.45 3.94 -7.21
CA GLN A 141 7.45 2.48 -7.21
C GLN A 141 6.11 1.90 -7.68
N LEU A 142 5.00 2.49 -7.25
CA LEU A 142 3.65 1.97 -7.51
C LEU A 142 3.05 2.44 -8.85
N GLU A 143 3.43 3.61 -9.34
CA GLU A 143 2.70 4.30 -10.41
C GLU A 143 3.59 4.76 -11.58
N ASP A 144 4.92 4.89 -11.41
CA ASP A 144 5.79 5.43 -12.46
C ASP A 144 6.51 4.34 -13.24
N PHE A 145 6.03 4.13 -14.47
CA PHE A 145 6.64 3.16 -15.39
C PHE A 145 8.07 3.51 -15.78
N ASN A 146 8.44 4.80 -15.88
CA ASN A 146 9.80 5.20 -16.25
C ASN A 146 10.77 4.87 -15.11
N PHE A 147 10.34 5.08 -13.87
CA PHE A 147 11.11 4.73 -12.69
C PHE A 147 11.33 3.21 -12.60
N ASN A 148 10.27 2.43 -12.80
CA ASN A 148 10.37 0.97 -12.80
C ASN A 148 11.18 0.44 -13.99
N SER A 149 11.10 1.10 -15.15
CA SER A 149 11.98 0.83 -16.29
C SER A 149 13.46 1.11 -15.98
N TYR A 150 13.76 2.15 -15.22
CA TYR A 150 15.12 2.44 -14.76
C TYR A 150 15.68 1.31 -13.87
N ILE A 151 14.89 0.79 -12.94
CA ILE A 151 15.31 -0.37 -12.14
C ILE A 151 15.62 -1.58 -13.04
N ASN A 152 14.75 -1.86 -14.01
CA ASN A 152 14.98 -2.91 -14.99
C ASN A 152 16.22 -2.66 -15.86
N TYR A 153 16.53 -1.39 -16.18
CA TYR A 153 17.77 -1.01 -16.86
C TYR A 153 19.02 -1.42 -16.06
N LEU A 154 19.08 -1.07 -14.77
CA LEU A 154 20.20 -1.42 -13.91
C LEU A 154 20.40 -2.93 -13.82
N ILE A 155 19.31 -3.67 -13.61
CA ILE A 155 19.32 -5.14 -13.52
C ILE A 155 19.74 -5.76 -14.85
N SER A 156 19.18 -5.30 -15.96
CA SER A 156 19.43 -5.86 -17.29
C SER A 156 20.89 -5.64 -17.72
N LYS A 157 21.44 -4.46 -17.45
CA LYS A 157 22.86 -4.18 -17.69
C LYS A 157 23.75 -5.15 -16.93
N ARG A 158 23.47 -5.43 -15.66
CA ARG A 158 24.25 -6.34 -14.82
C ARG A 158 24.10 -7.81 -15.25
N LEU A 159 22.91 -8.21 -15.69
CA LEU A 159 22.62 -9.57 -16.13
C LEU A 159 22.95 -9.85 -17.60
N ASN A 160 23.61 -8.93 -18.29
CA ASN A 160 24.05 -9.04 -19.68
C ASN A 160 22.90 -9.22 -20.71
N PHE A 161 21.75 -8.56 -20.48
CA PHE A 161 20.75 -8.40 -21.52
C PHE A 161 21.17 -7.33 -22.53
N ARG A 162 20.64 -7.42 -23.74
CA ARG A 162 20.76 -6.35 -24.73
C ARG A 162 19.77 -5.23 -24.44
N VAL A 163 20.24 -4.10 -23.93
CA VAL A 163 19.36 -2.98 -23.58
C VAL A 163 19.12 -2.09 -24.78
N LEU A 164 17.86 -1.82 -25.08
CA LEU A 164 17.41 -0.83 -26.07
C LEU A 164 16.91 0.40 -25.33
N LYS A 165 17.54 1.55 -25.63
CA LYS A 165 17.13 2.84 -25.05
C LYS A 165 15.90 3.39 -25.76
N SER A 166 15.02 4.03 -25.02
CA SER A 166 13.90 4.78 -25.56
C SER A 166 14.35 6.17 -26.08
N LYS A 167 13.75 6.64 -27.18
CA LYS A 167 14.12 7.92 -27.81
C LYS A 167 13.69 9.18 -27.07
N LYS A 168 12.76 9.11 -26.11
CA LYS A 168 12.30 10.30 -25.36
C LYS A 168 12.07 9.97 -23.89
N ILE A 169 12.81 10.65 -23.03
CA ILE A 169 12.61 10.66 -21.58
C ILE A 169 11.72 11.87 -21.26
N ARG A 170 10.48 11.63 -20.82
CA ARG A 170 9.70 12.70 -20.18
C ARG A 170 10.18 12.79 -18.73
N LYS A 171 10.66 13.97 -18.33
CA LYS A 171 10.86 14.27 -16.91
C LYS A 171 9.48 14.37 -16.28
N VAL A 172 9.11 13.39 -15.48
CA VAL A 172 7.89 13.45 -14.67
C VAL A 172 8.31 13.96 -13.29
N PHE A 173 7.96 15.19 -12.99
CA PHE A 173 8.04 15.70 -11.64
C PHE A 173 6.67 15.51 -11.01
N LEU A 174 6.56 14.57 -10.09
CA LEU A 174 5.37 14.46 -9.26
C LEU A 174 5.55 15.43 -8.09
N PHE A 175 5.07 16.65 -8.27
CA PHE A 175 4.84 17.53 -7.13
C PHE A 175 3.51 17.12 -6.49
N GLU A 176 3.50 16.83 -5.23
CA GLU A 176 2.27 16.98 -4.49
C GLU A 176 1.91 18.46 -4.55
N ASN A 177 0.81 18.78 -5.24
CA ASN A 177 0.17 20.06 -5.04
C ASN A 177 -0.18 20.15 -3.56
N LEU A 178 0.69 20.80 -2.78
CA LEU A 178 0.47 21.08 -1.38
C LEU A 178 -0.86 21.81 -1.30
N LYS A 179 -1.89 21.10 -0.88
CA LYS A 179 -3.22 21.68 -0.71
C LYS A 179 -3.07 22.83 0.26
N LYS A 180 -3.27 24.06 -0.22
CA LYS A 180 -3.27 25.25 0.64
C LYS A 180 -4.21 24.96 1.82
N LYS A 181 -3.75 25.25 3.03
CA LYS A 181 -4.55 25.11 4.25
C LYS A 181 -5.84 25.90 4.06
N THR A 182 -6.98 25.25 4.24
CA THR A 182 -8.27 25.96 4.20
C THR A 182 -8.33 26.97 5.36
N PHE A 183 -9.12 28.03 5.21
CA PHE A 183 -9.30 29.04 6.25
C PHE A 183 -9.67 28.43 7.60
N VAL A 184 -10.59 27.45 7.59
CA VAL A 184 -11.01 26.72 8.78
C VAL A 184 -9.84 25.99 9.45
N LYS A 185 -8.96 25.34 8.69
CA LYS A 185 -7.76 24.70 9.24
C LYS A 185 -6.77 25.71 9.81
N LYS A 186 -6.62 26.87 9.18
CA LYS A 186 -5.74 27.94 9.71
C LYS A 186 -6.22 28.42 11.10
N ILE A 187 -7.53 28.64 11.26
CA ILE A 187 -8.14 29.01 12.54
C ILE A 187 -7.94 27.88 13.57
N LEU A 188 -8.23 26.63 13.20
CA LEU A 188 -8.06 25.48 14.09
C LEU A 188 -6.61 25.35 14.58
N TYR A 189 -5.65 25.49 13.68
CA TYR A 189 -4.23 25.39 14.03
C TYR A 189 -3.73 26.58 14.83
N PHE A 190 -4.30 27.76 14.63
CA PHE A 190 -4.06 28.91 15.50
C PHE A 190 -4.49 28.61 16.94
N PHE A 191 -5.70 28.06 17.14
CA PHE A 191 -6.15 27.61 18.46
C PHE A 191 -5.26 26.51 19.04
N TYR A 192 -4.79 25.56 18.22
CA TYR A 192 -3.85 24.53 18.71
C TYR A 192 -2.53 25.12 19.16
N ASN A 193 -2.03 26.17 18.52
CA ASN A 193 -0.83 26.88 18.95
C ASN A 193 -1.05 27.62 20.26
N LEU A 194 -2.23 28.21 20.48
CA LEU A 194 -2.61 28.79 21.78
C LEU A 194 -2.72 27.71 22.86
N LEU A 195 -3.38 26.58 22.55
CA LEU A 195 -3.47 25.43 23.46
C LEU A 195 -2.11 24.75 23.68
N GLY A 196 -1.12 25.02 22.84
CA GLY A 196 0.25 24.55 22.97
C GLY A 196 0.91 24.94 24.31
N LEU A 197 0.43 25.99 24.96
CA LEU A 197 0.84 26.35 26.33
C LEU A 197 0.59 25.21 27.33
N PHE A 198 -0.41 24.35 27.06
CA PHE A 198 -0.78 23.19 27.89
C PHE A 198 -0.16 21.88 27.41
N LYS A 199 0.77 21.92 26.47
CA LYS A 199 1.45 20.74 25.89
C LYS A 199 0.48 19.62 25.50
N PRO A 200 -0.40 19.82 24.51
CA PRO A 200 -1.40 18.84 24.12
C PRO A 200 -0.75 17.58 23.53
N ILE A 201 -1.52 16.51 23.53
CA ILE A 201 -1.26 15.30 22.76
C ILE A 201 -1.86 15.48 21.37
N ILE A 202 -1.11 15.31 20.30
CA ILE A 202 -1.61 15.50 18.93
C ILE A 202 -1.67 14.17 18.19
N ILE A 203 -2.84 13.87 17.63
CA ILE A 203 -3.08 12.70 16.78
C ILE A 203 -3.21 13.13 15.33
N PHE A 204 -2.26 12.69 14.49
CA PHE A 204 -2.23 12.99 13.07
C PHE A 204 -2.91 11.89 12.26
N ASP A 205 -3.92 12.29 11.47
CA ASP A 205 -4.64 11.38 10.57
C ASP A 205 -4.99 10.04 11.24
N GLY A 206 -5.60 10.13 12.44
CA GLY A 206 -5.89 8.99 13.30
C GLY A 206 -7.06 8.12 12.85
N TYR A 207 -7.70 8.43 11.74
CA TYR A 207 -8.87 7.71 11.19
C TYR A 207 -10.03 7.59 12.18
N PHE A 208 -10.24 8.61 12.99
CA PHE A 208 -11.41 8.71 13.85
C PHE A 208 -12.63 9.19 13.08
N GLY A 209 -13.77 8.57 13.32
CA GLY A 209 -15.05 9.15 12.92
C GLY A 209 -15.31 10.47 13.68
N LYS A 210 -16.01 11.43 13.06
CA LYS A 210 -16.28 12.75 13.66
C LYS A 210 -16.81 12.68 15.10
N LYS A 211 -17.77 11.77 15.35
CA LYS A 211 -18.37 11.53 16.68
C LYS A 211 -17.33 11.07 17.69
N ASN A 212 -16.47 10.11 17.31
CA ASN A 212 -15.44 9.57 18.19
C ASN A 212 -14.34 10.61 18.47
N SER A 213 -13.94 11.41 17.47
CA SER A 213 -12.99 12.50 17.68
C SER A 213 -13.51 13.51 18.72
N LEU A 214 -14.77 13.94 18.56
CA LEU A 214 -15.37 14.90 19.49
C LEU A 214 -15.45 14.34 20.93
N LYS A 215 -15.86 13.08 21.07
CA LYS A 215 -15.90 12.41 22.39
C LYS A 215 -14.53 12.37 23.05
N VAL A 216 -13.47 12.04 22.30
CA VAL A 216 -12.10 12.01 22.83
C VAL A 216 -11.62 13.39 23.23
N ILE A 217 -11.88 14.44 22.43
CA ILE A 217 -11.52 15.82 22.76
C ILE A 217 -12.19 16.24 24.07
N LEU A 218 -13.50 16.05 24.19
CA LEU A 218 -14.26 16.45 25.40
C LEU A 218 -13.82 15.67 26.64
N LYS A 219 -13.68 14.33 26.53
CA LYS A 219 -13.25 13.49 27.66
C LYS A 219 -11.82 13.74 28.11
N SER A 220 -10.94 14.13 27.19
CA SER A 220 -9.58 14.53 27.52
C SER A 220 -9.48 15.95 28.06
N LYS A 221 -10.60 16.68 28.19
CA LYS A 221 -10.63 18.12 28.56
C LYS A 221 -9.70 18.91 27.62
N PHE A 222 -9.82 18.70 26.31
CA PHE A 222 -9.01 19.33 25.25
C PHE A 222 -7.50 19.04 25.31
N LYS A 223 -7.06 18.07 26.11
CA LYS A 223 -5.65 17.65 26.12
C LYS A 223 -5.25 16.76 24.95
N ILE A 224 -6.21 16.10 24.28
CA ILE A 224 -5.99 15.33 23.04
C ILE A 224 -6.65 16.07 21.89
N LEU A 225 -5.86 16.41 20.87
CA LEU A 225 -6.27 17.14 19.68
C LEU A 225 -6.00 16.31 18.43
N PHE A 226 -6.79 16.53 17.38
CA PHE A 226 -6.66 15.87 16.11
C PHE A 226 -6.19 16.83 15.03
N ALA A 227 -5.11 16.50 14.35
CA ALA A 227 -4.56 17.30 13.27
C ALA A 227 -4.39 16.46 12.00
N TYR A 228 -4.30 17.13 10.87
CA TYR A 228 -3.80 16.55 9.63
C TYR A 228 -2.30 16.83 9.53
N ILE A 229 -1.62 16.08 8.68
CA ILE A 229 -0.17 16.23 8.51
C ILE A 229 0.26 17.65 8.10
N ASP A 230 -0.64 18.41 7.47
CA ASP A 230 -0.42 19.81 7.10
C ASP A 230 -0.40 20.78 8.31
N TYR A 231 -0.60 20.27 9.54
CA TYR A 231 -0.29 21.04 10.77
C TYR A 231 1.19 21.40 10.85
N PHE A 232 2.07 20.47 10.52
CA PHE A 232 3.46 20.78 10.32
C PHE A 232 3.63 21.57 9.01
N ASP A 233 4.46 22.60 9.06
CA ASP A 233 4.82 23.31 7.84
C ASP A 233 5.72 22.41 7.01
N PHE A 234 5.40 22.30 5.72
CA PHE A 234 6.22 21.57 4.80
C PHE A 234 7.36 22.51 4.35
N PRO A 235 8.62 22.06 4.28
CA PRO A 235 9.75 22.91 3.92
C PRO A 235 9.79 23.23 2.41
N ALA A 236 8.62 23.37 1.75
CA ALA A 236 8.52 23.51 0.29
C ALA A 236 9.34 24.68 -0.28
N GLU A 237 9.36 25.79 0.43
CA GLU A 237 10.13 26.99 0.01
C GLU A 237 11.65 26.81 0.15
N MET A 238 12.07 25.80 0.94
CA MET A 238 13.48 25.51 1.21
C MET A 238 13.99 24.27 0.44
N ILE A 239 13.13 23.66 -0.38
CA ILE A 239 13.51 22.45 -1.11
C ILE A 239 14.39 22.78 -2.31
N ASN A 240 15.57 22.16 -2.31
CA ASN A 240 16.44 22.16 -3.48
C ASN A 240 16.04 21.00 -4.41
N PHE A 241 15.65 21.33 -5.63
CA PHE A 241 15.27 20.35 -6.66
C PHE A 241 16.44 19.89 -7.53
N LYS A 242 17.65 20.33 -7.23
CA LYS A 242 18.86 19.88 -7.92
C LYS A 242 19.54 18.78 -7.13
N LYS A 243 19.94 17.72 -7.83
CA LYS A 243 20.79 16.68 -7.24
C LYS A 243 22.20 17.20 -7.08
N ASP A 244 22.76 17.00 -5.91
CA ASP A 244 24.19 17.12 -5.69
C ASP A 244 24.90 15.84 -6.12
N LEU A 245 25.30 15.78 -7.40
CA LEU A 245 25.95 14.61 -7.97
C LEU A 245 27.29 14.29 -7.29
N ASN A 246 27.99 15.33 -6.80
CA ASN A 246 29.26 15.13 -6.10
C ASN A 246 29.03 14.41 -4.75
N SER A 247 28.12 14.91 -3.93
CA SER A 247 27.77 14.22 -2.66
C SER A 247 27.20 12.84 -2.89
N ARG A 248 26.32 12.67 -3.90
CA ARG A 248 25.74 11.36 -4.25
C ARG A 248 26.77 10.35 -4.71
N SER A 249 27.84 10.77 -5.39
CA SER A 249 28.92 9.90 -5.84
C SER A 249 29.68 9.26 -4.68
N LYS A 250 29.75 9.94 -3.53
CA LYS A 250 30.42 9.48 -2.31
C LYS A 250 29.60 8.41 -1.55
N ILE A 251 28.29 8.32 -1.81
CA ILE A 251 27.44 7.29 -1.18
C ILE A 251 27.82 5.95 -1.77
N SER A 252 28.21 5.03 -0.92
CA SER A 252 28.63 3.68 -1.34
C SER A 252 28.30 2.64 -0.29
N ILE A 253 28.09 1.41 -0.76
CA ILE A 253 27.95 0.23 0.07
C ILE A 253 29.02 -0.78 -0.30
N LYS A 254 29.41 -1.63 0.65
CA LYS A 254 30.37 -2.70 0.42
C LYS A 254 29.77 -3.75 -0.52
N ILE A 255 30.42 -3.97 -1.65
CA ILE A 255 29.99 -4.92 -2.67
C ILE A 255 30.36 -6.35 -2.23
N LYS A 256 29.37 -7.23 -2.14
CA LYS A 256 29.53 -8.67 -1.85
C LYS A 256 28.95 -9.56 -2.94
N ASP A 257 27.97 -9.07 -3.70
CA ASP A 257 27.27 -9.82 -4.74
C ASP A 257 26.76 -8.89 -5.85
N ASP A 258 26.22 -9.47 -6.90
CA ASP A 258 25.64 -8.72 -8.04
C ASP A 258 24.48 -7.79 -7.62
N PHE A 259 23.72 -8.18 -6.62
CA PHE A 259 22.64 -7.36 -6.10
C PHE A 259 23.19 -6.08 -5.46
N ASP A 260 24.28 -6.18 -4.73
CA ASP A 260 24.94 -5.01 -4.11
C ASP A 260 25.43 -4.01 -5.16
N ILE A 261 25.94 -4.49 -6.30
CA ILE A 261 26.37 -3.62 -7.41
C ILE A 261 25.17 -2.84 -7.94
N ILE A 262 24.06 -3.52 -8.19
CA ILE A 262 22.84 -2.90 -8.68
C ILE A 262 22.31 -1.88 -7.67
N TYR A 263 22.25 -2.25 -6.40
CA TYR A 263 21.74 -1.39 -5.34
C TYR A 263 22.65 -0.18 -5.10
N ASN A 264 23.96 -0.33 -5.20
CA ASN A 264 24.91 0.77 -5.08
C ASN A 264 24.73 1.84 -6.17
N GLU A 265 24.45 1.41 -7.41
CA GLU A 265 24.11 2.34 -8.49
C GLU A 265 22.74 2.99 -8.30
N PHE A 266 21.78 2.19 -7.83
CA PHE A 266 20.43 2.65 -7.56
C PHE A 266 20.39 3.72 -6.47
N ILE A 267 21.03 3.49 -5.31
CA ILE A 267 20.95 4.40 -4.17
C ILE A 267 21.54 5.78 -4.48
N LYS A 268 22.61 5.86 -5.26
CA LYS A 268 23.20 7.12 -5.71
C LYS A 268 22.23 7.97 -6.51
N ASN A 269 21.38 7.34 -7.30
CA ASN A 269 20.41 8.06 -8.13
C ASN A 269 19.06 8.27 -7.44
N ALA A 270 18.59 7.30 -6.65
CA ALA A 270 17.23 7.23 -6.13
C ALA A 270 17.10 7.50 -4.62
N LEU A 271 18.19 7.87 -3.95
CA LEU A 271 18.09 8.31 -2.55
C LEU A 271 17.17 9.52 -2.45
N PRO A 272 16.14 9.51 -1.57
CA PRO A 272 15.33 10.68 -1.31
C PRO A 272 16.16 11.90 -0.90
N SER A 273 15.87 13.06 -1.47
CA SER A 273 16.61 14.30 -1.18
C SER A 273 16.40 14.76 0.27
N SER A 274 15.32 14.33 0.90
CA SER A 274 15.09 14.53 2.34
C SER A 274 16.22 13.98 3.22
N PHE A 275 17.02 13.04 2.73
CA PHE A 275 18.13 12.44 3.48
C PHE A 275 19.50 13.02 3.09
N LEU A 276 19.56 13.88 2.08
CA LEU A 276 20.80 14.48 1.60
C LEU A 276 20.63 15.97 1.32
N GLU A 277 20.20 16.35 0.11
CA GLU A 277 20.18 17.75 -0.35
C GLU A 277 19.28 18.65 0.50
N ASN A 278 18.20 18.10 1.02
CA ASN A 278 17.17 18.81 1.79
C ASN A 278 17.16 18.42 3.27
N PHE A 279 18.16 17.67 3.73
CA PHE A 279 18.20 17.12 5.09
C PHE A 279 18.01 18.19 6.17
N ASN A 280 18.76 19.29 6.09
CA ASN A 280 18.69 20.36 7.09
C ASN A 280 17.32 21.06 7.06
N SER A 281 16.73 21.27 5.89
CA SER A 281 15.39 21.84 5.76
C SER A 281 14.32 20.99 6.48
N TYR A 282 14.40 19.67 6.34
CA TYR A 282 13.50 18.76 7.04
C TYR A 282 13.78 18.70 8.55
N LEU A 283 15.07 18.71 8.95
CA LEU A 283 15.46 18.60 10.35
C LEU A 283 15.01 19.83 11.17
N THR A 284 15.14 21.02 10.61
CA THR A 284 14.83 22.29 11.29
C THR A 284 13.38 22.74 11.12
N ALA A 285 12.68 22.15 10.15
CA ALA A 285 11.28 22.47 9.92
C ALA A 285 10.45 22.27 11.20
N ASN A 286 9.66 23.28 11.53
CA ASN A 286 8.71 23.23 12.66
C ASN A 286 9.32 23.06 14.07
N GLU A 287 10.61 23.33 14.27
CA GLU A 287 11.25 23.17 15.59
C GLU A 287 10.47 23.83 16.74
N LYS A 288 9.94 25.03 16.53
CA LYS A 288 9.12 25.75 17.53
C LYS A 288 7.85 24.97 17.90
N LYS A 289 7.21 24.30 16.94
CA LYS A 289 5.99 23.51 17.18
C LYS A 289 6.25 22.24 18.00
N TYR A 290 7.45 21.65 17.89
CA TYR A 290 7.82 20.47 18.67
C TYR A 290 7.91 20.72 20.17
N LEU A 291 8.16 21.96 20.57
CA LEU A 291 8.25 22.34 21.99
C LEU A 291 6.90 22.23 22.72
N ASN A 292 5.81 22.33 21.98
CA ASN A 292 4.46 22.46 22.51
C ASN A 292 3.64 21.16 22.40
N ILE A 293 4.28 20.01 22.24
CA ILE A 293 3.61 18.70 22.13
C ILE A 293 4.09 17.81 23.28
N SER A 294 3.16 17.16 24.00
CA SER A 294 3.52 16.21 25.05
C SER A 294 3.65 14.77 24.56
N LYS A 295 2.82 14.37 23.59
CA LYS A 295 2.85 13.05 22.93
C LYS A 295 2.36 13.20 21.50
N ILE A 296 2.82 12.30 20.62
CA ILE A 296 2.44 12.29 19.20
C ILE A 296 1.87 10.93 18.81
N GLY A 297 0.75 10.94 18.08
CA GLY A 297 0.13 9.73 17.56
C GLY A 297 -0.21 9.85 16.09
N THR A 298 -0.22 8.71 15.39
CA THR A 298 -0.66 8.63 13.99
C THR A 298 -1.17 7.25 13.65
N ALA A 299 -1.94 7.16 12.58
CA ALA A 299 -2.33 5.87 12.00
C ALA A 299 -1.49 5.48 10.76
N VAL A 300 -0.85 6.45 10.07
CA VAL A 300 -0.29 6.20 8.72
C VAL A 300 1.08 6.81 8.44
N HIS A 301 1.60 7.71 9.29
CA HIS A 301 2.72 8.55 8.88
C HIS A 301 4.11 8.01 9.21
N PHE A 302 4.24 7.06 10.15
CA PHE A 302 5.56 6.53 10.50
C PHE A 302 6.32 5.91 9.32
N PRO A 303 5.70 5.13 8.40
CA PRO A 303 6.46 4.48 7.36
C PRO A 303 7.02 5.45 6.30
N ALA A 304 6.16 6.25 5.68
CA ALA A 304 6.51 6.94 4.44
C ALA A 304 6.64 8.46 4.53
N ASN A 305 6.05 9.10 5.54
CA ASN A 305 6.05 10.56 5.63
C ASN A 305 7.32 11.09 6.29
N ASP A 306 8.26 11.58 5.50
CA ASP A 306 9.56 12.03 6.03
C ASP A 306 9.40 13.26 6.95
N ASN A 307 8.50 14.21 6.64
CA ASN A 307 8.26 15.36 7.54
C ASN A 307 7.82 14.90 8.93
N PHE A 308 6.93 13.91 9.00
CA PHE A 308 6.49 13.32 10.27
C PHE A 308 7.62 12.54 10.97
N LYS A 309 8.47 11.84 10.22
CA LYS A 309 9.63 11.11 10.79
C LYS A 309 10.65 12.06 11.41
N PHE A 310 10.98 13.16 10.74
CA PHE A 310 11.86 14.19 11.30
C PHE A 310 11.25 14.86 12.55
N ALA A 311 9.93 15.15 12.53
CA ALA A 311 9.22 15.63 13.70
C ALA A 311 9.31 14.62 14.86
N THR A 312 9.06 13.34 14.60
CA THR A 312 9.15 12.26 15.59
C THR A 312 10.56 12.13 16.14
N LEU A 313 11.60 12.24 15.30
CA LEU A 313 12.98 12.25 15.73
C LEU A 313 13.25 13.36 16.73
N ASN A 314 12.86 14.60 16.41
CA ASN A 314 13.05 15.75 17.28
C ASN A 314 12.29 15.61 18.62
N LEU A 315 11.09 15.04 18.60
CA LEU A 315 10.31 14.75 19.79
C LEU A 315 10.93 13.65 20.65
N LYS A 316 11.41 12.57 20.05
CA LYS A 316 12.09 11.47 20.78
C LYS A 316 13.39 11.93 21.45
N ARG A 317 14.13 12.87 20.87
CA ARG A 317 15.29 13.52 21.51
C ARG A 317 14.92 14.26 22.79
N LYS A 318 13.67 14.69 22.90
CA LYS A 318 13.09 15.35 24.10
C LYS A 318 12.35 14.35 25.01
N ASN A 319 12.54 13.04 24.82
CA ASN A 319 11.85 11.97 25.53
C ASN A 319 10.31 11.99 25.39
N ILE A 320 9.80 12.63 24.34
CA ILE A 320 8.36 12.65 24.06
C ILE A 320 7.96 11.34 23.44
N LYS A 321 6.91 10.73 23.99
CA LYS A 321 6.39 9.43 23.57
C LYS A 321 5.56 9.50 22.29
N SER A 322 5.59 8.41 21.53
CA SER A 322 4.83 8.26 20.32
C SER A 322 3.95 7.01 20.33
N PHE A 323 2.81 7.05 19.65
CA PHE A 323 1.93 5.90 19.54
C PHE A 323 1.36 5.75 18.14
N ASN A 324 1.06 4.50 17.79
CA ASN A 324 0.47 4.14 16.52
C ASN A 324 -0.96 3.64 16.71
N LEU A 325 -1.82 3.98 15.74
CA LEU A 325 -3.23 3.58 15.68
C LEU A 325 -3.44 2.66 14.48
N GLN A 326 -4.11 1.56 14.67
CA GLN A 326 -4.51 0.73 13.54
C GLN A 326 -5.47 1.49 12.63
N HIS A 327 -5.17 1.52 11.34
CA HIS A 327 -6.01 2.16 10.31
C HIS A 327 -6.56 1.18 9.28
N GLY A 328 -5.99 -0.01 9.21
CA GLY A 328 -6.36 -1.01 8.23
C GLY A 328 -6.30 -2.44 8.77
N ALA A 329 -6.71 -3.36 7.92
CA ALA A 329 -6.94 -4.75 8.28
C ALA A 329 -5.68 -5.56 8.56
N PHE A 330 -4.54 -5.15 8.05
CA PHE A 330 -3.36 -6.02 7.97
C PHE A 330 -2.52 -6.05 9.23
N MET A 331 -2.62 -5.01 10.06
CA MET A 331 -1.76 -4.85 11.24
C MET A 331 -1.91 -6.01 12.22
N GLY A 332 -0.82 -6.74 12.44
CA GLY A 332 -0.74 -7.88 13.34
C GLY A 332 -1.26 -9.22 12.77
N TYR A 333 -1.69 -9.28 11.51
CA TYR A 333 -2.19 -10.50 10.88
C TYR A 333 -1.33 -11.06 9.76
N ARG A 334 -0.63 -10.21 9.02
CA ARG A 334 0.41 -10.66 8.09
C ARG A 334 1.66 -11.01 8.86
N MET A 335 2.29 -12.13 8.51
CA MET A 335 3.59 -12.49 9.12
C MET A 335 4.62 -11.41 8.85
N PHE A 336 4.39 -10.65 7.77
CA PHE A 336 5.33 -9.68 7.33
C PHE A 336 4.68 -8.54 6.52
N ASP A 337 4.69 -7.37 7.09
CA ASP A 337 4.29 -6.11 6.48
C ASP A 337 5.31 -5.04 6.86
N PRO A 338 6.00 -4.39 5.87
CA PRO A 338 6.99 -3.36 6.17
C PRO A 338 6.42 -2.17 6.93
N GLU A 339 5.16 -1.80 6.63
CA GLU A 339 4.50 -0.68 7.32
C GLU A 339 4.22 -1.03 8.78
N ASP A 340 3.69 -2.24 9.02
CA ASP A 340 3.43 -2.71 10.39
C ASP A 340 4.73 -2.86 11.19
N TYR A 341 5.79 -3.39 10.58
CA TYR A 341 7.11 -3.48 11.19
C TYR A 341 7.64 -2.12 11.64
N ILE A 342 7.57 -1.11 10.78
CA ILE A 342 8.02 0.24 11.09
C ILE A 342 7.12 0.89 12.16
N ASN A 343 5.80 0.75 12.03
CA ASN A 343 4.86 1.26 13.02
C ASN A 343 5.15 0.71 14.42
N GLN A 344 5.40 -0.60 14.52
CA GLN A 344 5.74 -1.24 15.79
C GLN A 344 7.11 -0.79 16.33
N LYS A 345 8.10 -0.61 15.46
CA LYS A 345 9.45 -0.20 15.85
C LYS A 345 9.53 1.26 16.30
N MET A 346 8.75 2.14 15.67
CA MET A 346 8.83 3.59 15.89
C MET A 346 7.94 4.10 17.01
N SER A 347 6.88 3.37 17.35
CA SER A 347 5.94 3.78 18.40
C SER A 347 6.25 3.11 19.75
N ASP A 348 6.03 3.88 20.83
CA ASP A 348 6.13 3.38 22.20
C ASP A 348 4.87 2.59 22.60
N LEU A 349 3.74 2.82 21.91
CA LEU A 349 2.49 2.10 22.10
C LEU A 349 1.79 1.85 20.76
N ASN A 350 1.33 0.63 20.52
CA ASN A 350 0.53 0.26 19.35
C ASN A 350 -0.91 -0.07 19.77
N LEU A 351 -1.86 0.70 19.26
CA LEU A 351 -3.28 0.55 19.55
C LEU A 351 -3.94 -0.26 18.44
N LEU A 352 -4.05 -1.58 18.64
CA LEU A 352 -4.61 -2.51 17.68
C LEU A 352 -6.06 -2.87 18.03
N TRP A 353 -6.94 -2.95 17.04
CA TRP A 353 -8.37 -3.24 17.22
C TRP A 353 -8.65 -4.59 17.90
N HIS A 354 -7.74 -5.54 17.70
CA HIS A 354 -7.86 -6.90 18.22
C HIS A 354 -7.09 -7.13 19.54
N ASP A 355 -6.42 -6.10 20.07
CA ASP A 355 -5.66 -6.25 21.31
C ASP A 355 -6.60 -6.31 22.52
N LYS A 356 -6.78 -7.51 23.05
CA LYS A 356 -7.63 -7.77 24.21
C LYS A 356 -7.10 -7.13 25.49
N LYS A 357 -5.80 -6.92 25.61
CA LYS A 357 -5.20 -6.26 26.79
C LYS A 357 -5.56 -4.79 26.83
N LEU A 358 -5.58 -4.15 25.69
CA LEU A 358 -5.98 -2.76 25.55
C LEU A 358 -7.50 -2.60 25.55
N ASN A 359 -8.22 -3.52 24.92
CA ASN A 359 -9.69 -3.59 24.86
C ASN A 359 -10.39 -2.27 24.48
N ILE A 360 -9.79 -1.53 23.56
CA ILE A 360 -10.26 -0.18 23.17
C ILE A 360 -11.31 -0.26 22.06
N GLY A 361 -11.21 -1.24 21.17
CA GLY A 361 -12.03 -1.35 19.96
C GLY A 361 -11.52 -0.45 18.83
N SER A 362 -12.29 -0.36 17.74
CA SER A 362 -11.91 0.43 16.57
C SER A 362 -12.41 1.86 16.67
N GLN A 363 -11.50 2.83 16.57
CA GLN A 363 -11.83 4.25 16.51
C GLN A 363 -12.46 4.65 15.16
N TYR A 364 -12.31 3.83 14.13
CA TYR A 364 -12.76 4.10 12.77
C TYR A 364 -14.27 3.93 12.60
N PHE A 365 -14.84 2.84 13.18
CA PHE A 365 -16.25 2.51 13.00
C PHE A 365 -17.12 3.27 14.00
N SER A 366 -18.27 3.73 13.51
CA SER A 366 -19.29 4.39 14.32
C SER A 366 -20.55 3.53 14.38
N ASP A 367 -21.42 3.76 15.36
CA ASP A 367 -22.63 3.00 15.71
C ASP A 367 -23.73 2.94 14.61
N SER A 368 -23.40 2.95 13.34
CA SER A 368 -24.37 2.77 12.29
C SER A 368 -24.78 1.29 12.19
N LYS A 369 -25.99 0.97 12.56
CA LYS A 369 -26.56 -0.36 12.35
C LYS A 369 -26.82 -0.60 10.86
N TYR A 370 -26.60 -1.85 10.42
CA TYR A 370 -27.10 -2.32 9.15
C TYR A 370 -28.61 -2.54 9.28
N GLU A 371 -29.37 -1.86 8.44
CA GLU A 371 -30.81 -2.12 8.31
C GLU A 371 -31.02 -2.93 7.03
N PRO A 372 -31.66 -4.09 7.10
CA PRO A 372 -32.01 -4.85 5.92
C PRO A 372 -32.97 -4.04 5.05
N LYS A 373 -32.65 -3.97 3.76
CA LYS A 373 -33.51 -3.34 2.73
C LYS A 373 -34.26 -4.41 1.95
N LYS A 374 -35.24 -3.98 1.16
CA LYS A 374 -35.91 -4.82 0.19
C LYS A 374 -34.86 -5.50 -0.70
N PHE A 375 -35.01 -6.81 -0.87
CA PHE A 375 -34.13 -7.64 -1.67
C PHE A 375 -34.26 -7.34 -3.17
N GLU A 376 -33.17 -6.95 -3.82
CA GLU A 376 -33.16 -6.50 -5.22
C GLU A 376 -32.20 -7.31 -6.11
N LYS A 377 -31.61 -8.39 -5.60
CA LYS A 377 -30.60 -9.23 -6.30
C LYS A 377 -29.36 -8.45 -6.76
N LYS A 378 -28.95 -7.44 -5.97
CA LYS A 378 -27.81 -6.57 -6.26
C LYS A 378 -26.53 -7.10 -5.63
N ILE A 379 -25.51 -7.36 -6.46
CA ILE A 379 -24.17 -7.73 -6.01
C ILE A 379 -23.21 -6.58 -6.27
N LEU A 380 -22.42 -6.21 -5.26
CA LEU A 380 -21.25 -5.35 -5.43
C LEU A 380 -20.01 -6.22 -5.43
N PHE A 381 -19.29 -6.23 -6.53
CA PHE A 381 -17.92 -6.71 -6.54
C PHE A 381 -16.96 -5.54 -6.26
N PHE A 382 -16.23 -5.64 -5.16
CA PHE A 382 -15.33 -4.62 -4.67
C PHE A 382 -13.89 -5.19 -4.64
N PRO A 383 -13.22 -5.27 -5.81
CA PRO A 383 -11.85 -5.74 -5.88
C PRO A 383 -10.92 -4.76 -5.17
N CYS A 384 -9.95 -5.31 -4.46
CA CYS A 384 -8.86 -4.54 -3.92
C CYS A 384 -8.07 -3.87 -5.05
N HIS A 385 -7.40 -2.83 -4.68
CA HIS A 385 -6.56 -2.08 -5.58
C HIS A 385 -5.52 -2.97 -6.27
N VAL A 386 -5.66 -3.15 -7.59
CA VAL A 386 -4.66 -3.81 -8.42
C VAL A 386 -3.81 -2.73 -9.06
N LEU A 387 -2.70 -2.38 -8.43
CA LEU A 387 -1.69 -1.52 -9.04
C LEU A 387 -0.85 -2.32 -10.04
N PHE A 388 -0.39 -1.66 -11.10
CA PHE A 388 0.44 -2.28 -12.13
C PHE A 388 1.71 -2.92 -11.57
N ASP A 389 2.25 -2.38 -10.49
CA ASP A 389 3.50 -2.80 -9.87
C ASP A 389 3.32 -3.41 -8.47
N GLN A 390 2.09 -3.74 -8.07
CA GLN A 390 1.86 -4.44 -6.79
C GLN A 390 2.57 -5.80 -6.69
N GLU A 391 3.00 -6.35 -7.80
CA GLU A 391 3.85 -7.55 -7.81
C GLU A 391 5.18 -7.36 -7.09
N LEU A 392 5.56 -6.12 -6.82
CA LEU A 392 6.80 -5.75 -6.16
C LEU A 392 6.71 -5.77 -4.64
N GLU A 393 5.50 -5.82 -4.09
CA GLU A 393 5.31 -5.98 -2.66
C GLU A 393 5.27 -7.47 -2.28
N PRO A 394 5.85 -7.90 -1.13
CA PRO A 394 5.94 -9.31 -0.75
C PRO A 394 4.58 -9.99 -0.56
N TYR A 395 3.55 -9.20 -0.40
CA TYR A 395 2.16 -9.62 -0.26
C TYR A 395 1.31 -9.24 -1.48
N ALA A 396 1.94 -8.64 -2.49
CA ALA A 396 1.22 -8.31 -3.70
C ALA A 396 0.78 -9.58 -4.40
N LYS A 397 -0.46 -9.52 -4.77
CA LYS A 397 -1.11 -10.58 -5.52
C LYS A 397 -0.54 -10.59 -6.94
N ASN A 398 -0.37 -11.75 -7.54
CA ASN A 398 -0.09 -11.83 -8.97
C ASN A 398 -1.25 -11.22 -9.77
N CYS A 399 -1.06 -10.01 -10.29
CA CYS A 399 -2.11 -9.25 -10.98
C CYS A 399 -2.85 -10.07 -12.04
N HIS A 400 -2.13 -10.92 -12.80
CA HIS A 400 -2.74 -11.72 -13.85
C HIS A 400 -3.69 -12.80 -13.32
N ILE A 401 -3.37 -13.46 -12.20
CA ILE A 401 -4.24 -14.46 -11.57
C ILE A 401 -5.54 -13.78 -11.15
N TYR A 402 -5.43 -12.60 -10.53
CA TYR A 402 -6.60 -11.85 -10.09
C TYR A 402 -7.47 -11.38 -11.23
N LEU A 403 -6.87 -10.79 -12.24
CA LEU A 403 -7.65 -10.33 -13.38
C LEU A 403 -8.38 -11.49 -14.05
N ASN A 404 -7.71 -12.61 -14.30
CA ASN A 404 -8.37 -13.77 -14.87
C ASN A 404 -9.50 -14.28 -13.98
N GLN A 405 -9.27 -14.37 -12.66
CA GLN A 405 -10.30 -14.78 -11.72
C GLN A 405 -11.48 -13.80 -11.68
N TYR A 406 -11.20 -12.50 -11.67
CA TYR A 406 -12.26 -11.50 -11.69
C TYR A 406 -13.06 -11.57 -12.98
N PHE A 407 -12.40 -11.68 -14.14
CA PHE A 407 -13.07 -11.82 -15.41
C PHE A 407 -13.91 -13.11 -15.47
N ASP A 408 -13.37 -14.23 -15.02
CA ASP A 408 -14.07 -15.51 -15.04
C ASP A 408 -15.24 -15.55 -14.06
N LEU A 409 -15.09 -14.94 -12.87
CA LEU A 409 -16.20 -14.76 -11.93
C LEU A 409 -17.31 -13.93 -12.57
N VAL A 410 -16.97 -12.74 -13.07
CA VAL A 410 -17.95 -11.81 -13.64
C VAL A 410 -18.64 -12.40 -14.86
N LYS A 411 -17.90 -13.03 -15.77
CA LYS A 411 -18.50 -13.77 -16.90
C LYS A 411 -19.51 -14.81 -16.43
N SER A 412 -19.14 -15.60 -15.43
CA SER A 412 -20.00 -16.65 -14.89
C SER A 412 -21.29 -16.08 -14.27
N LEU A 413 -21.20 -14.92 -13.61
CA LEU A 413 -22.35 -14.25 -13.00
C LEU A 413 -23.26 -13.59 -14.06
N ILE A 414 -22.68 -12.99 -15.11
CA ILE A 414 -23.44 -12.32 -16.19
C ILE A 414 -24.20 -13.35 -17.03
N ILE A 415 -23.57 -14.47 -17.39
CA ILE A 415 -24.21 -15.53 -18.20
C ILE A 415 -25.51 -15.99 -17.56
N LYS A 416 -25.58 -16.04 -16.25
CA LYS A 416 -26.77 -16.47 -15.51
C LYS A 416 -27.91 -15.44 -15.53
N LYS A 417 -27.65 -14.17 -15.87
CA LYS A 417 -28.62 -13.06 -15.93
C LYS A 417 -29.53 -12.92 -14.67
N LYS A 418 -29.09 -13.47 -13.53
CA LYS A 418 -29.87 -13.50 -12.28
C LYS A 418 -29.60 -12.30 -11.37
N PHE A 419 -28.51 -11.57 -11.61
CA PHE A 419 -27.99 -10.57 -10.68
C PHE A 419 -27.75 -9.24 -11.37
N LEU A 420 -28.00 -8.16 -10.64
CA LEU A 420 -27.55 -6.81 -11.00
C LEU A 420 -26.12 -6.63 -10.43
N LEU A 421 -25.14 -6.75 -11.31
CA LEU A 421 -23.73 -6.70 -10.90
C LEU A 421 -23.14 -5.32 -11.07
N SER A 422 -22.63 -4.78 -9.98
CA SER A 422 -21.84 -3.54 -9.99
C SER A 422 -20.40 -3.84 -9.58
N VAL A 423 -19.44 -3.13 -10.16
CA VAL A 423 -18.03 -3.19 -9.81
C VAL A 423 -17.55 -1.82 -9.38
N LYS A 424 -16.88 -1.74 -8.23
CA LYS A 424 -16.25 -0.52 -7.74
C LYS A 424 -14.77 -0.77 -7.47
N PHE A 425 -13.91 -0.09 -8.21
CA PHE A 425 -12.47 -0.08 -7.95
C PHE A 425 -12.12 0.87 -6.81
N PHE A 426 -11.01 0.60 -6.12
CA PHE A 426 -10.62 1.35 -4.92
C PHE A 426 -10.16 2.78 -5.23
N ASN A 427 -9.46 3.02 -6.34
CA ASN A 427 -8.87 4.32 -6.66
C ASN A 427 -9.23 4.81 -8.06
N ASP A 428 -9.64 6.08 -8.16
CA ASP A 428 -10.08 6.70 -9.42
C ASP A 428 -8.95 7.02 -10.39
N LYS A 429 -7.76 7.35 -9.92
CA LYS A 429 -6.68 7.87 -10.76
C LYS A 429 -6.09 6.83 -11.74
N ASN A 430 -5.99 5.57 -11.30
CA ASN A 430 -5.53 4.45 -12.13
C ASN A 430 -6.69 3.63 -12.71
N ASP A 431 -7.91 3.95 -12.31
CA ASP A 431 -9.12 3.23 -12.65
C ASP A 431 -9.56 3.42 -14.10
N ASP A 432 -9.21 4.52 -14.77
CA ASP A 432 -9.69 4.76 -16.14
C ASP A 432 -9.22 3.71 -17.11
N PHE A 433 -8.02 3.18 -16.91
CA PHE A 433 -7.51 2.08 -17.71
C PHE A 433 -8.27 0.78 -17.45
N PHE A 434 -8.45 0.40 -16.17
CA PHE A 434 -9.24 -0.78 -15.79
C PHE A 434 -10.69 -0.63 -16.21
N LYS A 435 -11.30 0.51 -15.99
CA LYS A 435 -12.67 0.82 -16.44
C LYS A 435 -12.81 0.64 -17.95
N LYS A 436 -11.83 1.08 -18.73
CA LYS A 436 -11.84 0.91 -20.19
C LYS A 436 -11.78 -0.55 -20.58
N ILE A 437 -10.89 -1.34 -19.96
CA ILE A 437 -10.81 -2.79 -20.21
C ILE A 437 -12.13 -3.47 -19.84
N TRP A 438 -12.67 -3.19 -18.67
CA TRP A 438 -13.91 -3.80 -18.20
C TRP A 438 -15.11 -3.42 -19.08
N ARG A 439 -15.21 -2.16 -19.49
CA ARG A 439 -16.26 -1.71 -20.45
C ARG A 439 -16.14 -2.42 -21.78
N ASN A 440 -14.93 -2.58 -22.29
CA ASN A 440 -14.73 -3.28 -23.57
C ASN A 440 -15.08 -4.77 -23.49
N TYR A 441 -14.86 -5.41 -22.35
CA TYR A 441 -15.16 -6.84 -22.17
C TYR A 441 -16.62 -7.13 -21.83
N PHE A 442 -17.23 -6.32 -20.99
CA PHE A 442 -18.55 -6.64 -20.42
C PHE A 442 -19.67 -5.71 -20.91
N GLY A 443 -19.33 -4.62 -21.58
CA GLY A 443 -20.30 -3.65 -22.08
C GLY A 443 -21.21 -3.13 -20.96
N ASN A 444 -22.51 -3.11 -21.23
CA ASN A 444 -23.55 -2.69 -20.30
C ASN A 444 -24.00 -3.77 -19.30
N ASN A 445 -23.44 -4.99 -19.39
CA ASN A 445 -23.81 -6.08 -18.50
C ASN A 445 -23.28 -5.90 -17.06
N VAL A 446 -22.36 -4.96 -16.86
CA VAL A 446 -21.76 -4.63 -15.56
C VAL A 446 -21.80 -3.13 -15.35
N GLN A 447 -22.39 -2.70 -14.25
CA GLN A 447 -22.33 -1.31 -13.84
C GLN A 447 -20.98 -0.99 -13.19
N ILE A 448 -20.15 -0.18 -13.87
CA ILE A 448 -18.88 0.28 -13.30
C ILE A 448 -19.13 1.58 -12.54
N LEU A 449 -19.00 1.54 -11.24
CA LEU A 449 -19.23 2.70 -10.39
C LEU A 449 -18.05 3.68 -10.50
N LYS A 450 -18.38 4.98 -10.46
CA LYS A 450 -17.35 6.01 -10.30
C LYS A 450 -16.72 5.85 -8.92
N GLY A 451 -15.39 5.74 -8.87
CA GLY A 451 -14.69 5.79 -7.61
C GLY A 451 -14.69 7.24 -7.12
N ASN A 452 -15.19 7.50 -5.95
CA ASN A 452 -14.90 8.74 -5.25
C ASN A 452 -13.71 8.47 -4.34
N SER A 453 -12.79 9.43 -4.24
CA SER A 453 -11.59 9.36 -3.40
C SER A 453 -11.90 9.15 -1.90
N SER A 454 -13.14 9.31 -1.48
CA SER A 454 -13.58 8.98 -0.12
C SER A 454 -14.37 7.67 -0.14
N TYR A 455 -13.71 6.60 0.30
CA TYR A 455 -14.38 5.38 0.69
C TYR A 455 -15.34 5.69 1.86
N LYS A 456 -16.62 5.55 1.61
CA LYS A 456 -17.64 5.64 2.65
C LYS A 456 -18.43 4.34 2.61
N GLY A 457 -18.46 3.62 3.71
CA GLY A 457 -19.20 2.36 3.86
C GLY A 457 -20.68 2.42 3.54
N SER A 458 -21.22 3.62 3.38
CA SER A 458 -22.58 3.84 2.88
C SER A 458 -22.86 3.17 1.54
N ILE A 459 -21.85 2.91 0.71
CA ILE A 459 -22.05 2.20 -0.56
C ILE A 459 -22.55 0.77 -0.33
N PHE A 460 -22.03 0.08 0.68
CA PHE A 460 -22.40 -1.31 0.96
C PHE A 460 -23.88 -1.46 1.31
N LYS A 461 -24.50 -0.41 1.84
CA LYS A 461 -25.93 -0.42 2.18
C LYS A 461 -26.85 -0.57 0.95
N LYS A 462 -26.35 -0.27 -0.25
CA LYS A 462 -27.12 -0.31 -1.51
C LYS A 462 -27.17 -1.69 -2.17
N TYR A 463 -26.44 -2.67 -1.65
CA TYR A 463 -26.29 -4.00 -2.25
C TYR A 463 -26.73 -5.07 -1.28
N ASP A 464 -27.24 -6.18 -1.80
CA ASP A 464 -27.65 -7.32 -0.98
C ASP A 464 -26.43 -8.13 -0.54
N LEU A 465 -25.47 -8.32 -1.43
CA LEU A 465 -24.23 -9.03 -1.20
C LEU A 465 -23.03 -8.22 -1.68
N VAL A 466 -21.95 -8.25 -0.90
CA VAL A 466 -20.67 -7.66 -1.30
C VAL A 466 -19.62 -8.77 -1.47
N ILE A 467 -19.00 -8.83 -2.62
CA ILE A 467 -17.85 -9.72 -2.87
C ILE A 467 -16.58 -8.87 -2.79
N ILE A 468 -15.68 -9.25 -1.91
CA ILE A 468 -14.35 -8.65 -1.77
C ILE A 468 -13.27 -9.67 -2.05
N ASP A 469 -12.07 -9.23 -2.35
CA ASP A 469 -10.96 -10.11 -2.70
C ASP A 469 -9.80 -10.07 -1.72
N ASP A 470 -9.90 -9.25 -0.67
CA ASP A 470 -8.83 -9.10 0.30
C ASP A 470 -9.33 -8.73 1.71
N PHE A 471 -8.44 -8.91 2.70
CA PHE A 471 -8.58 -8.42 4.07
C PHE A 471 -8.25 -6.93 4.16
N SER A 472 -8.98 -6.12 3.43
CA SER A 472 -8.87 -4.67 3.47
C SER A 472 -9.72 -4.09 4.61
N THR A 473 -9.69 -2.78 4.80
CA THR A 473 -10.61 -2.08 5.70
C THR A 473 -12.08 -2.39 5.37
N ALA A 474 -12.38 -2.66 4.08
CA ALA A 474 -13.70 -3.09 3.64
C ALA A 474 -14.18 -4.39 4.31
N PHE A 475 -13.30 -5.37 4.47
CA PHE A 475 -13.63 -6.62 5.17
C PHE A 475 -14.06 -6.36 6.62
N TYR A 476 -13.29 -5.53 7.32
CA TYR A 476 -13.62 -5.18 8.71
C TYR A 476 -14.92 -4.39 8.81
N GLU A 477 -15.18 -3.52 7.87
CA GLU A 477 -16.40 -2.74 7.82
C GLU A 477 -17.62 -3.62 7.58
N LEU A 478 -17.56 -4.53 6.61
CA LEU A 478 -18.62 -5.51 6.34
C LEU A 478 -18.89 -6.39 7.57
N LEU A 479 -17.81 -6.83 8.23
CA LEU A 479 -17.90 -7.63 9.45
C LEU A 479 -18.48 -6.85 10.62
N TYR A 480 -18.07 -5.58 10.78
CA TYR A 480 -18.56 -4.70 11.84
C TYR A 480 -20.06 -4.42 11.71
N TYR A 481 -20.50 -4.05 10.50
CA TYR A 481 -21.90 -3.77 10.20
C TYR A 481 -22.75 -5.01 9.97
N LYS A 482 -22.17 -6.20 10.08
CA LYS A 482 -22.84 -7.49 9.84
C LYS A 482 -23.50 -7.57 8.45
N LYS A 483 -22.91 -6.92 7.45
CA LYS A 483 -23.38 -6.91 6.07
C LYS A 483 -23.11 -8.25 5.40
N PRO A 484 -24.03 -8.82 4.58
CA PRO A 484 -23.72 -9.98 3.78
C PRO A 484 -22.51 -9.78 2.88
N PHE A 485 -21.50 -10.63 3.01
CA PHE A 485 -20.29 -10.59 2.22
C PHE A 485 -19.69 -11.96 1.96
N ILE A 486 -18.90 -12.05 0.91
CA ILE A 486 -18.06 -13.21 0.60
C ILE A 486 -16.68 -12.70 0.20
N VAL A 487 -15.65 -13.42 0.58
CA VAL A 487 -14.27 -13.18 0.21
C VAL A 487 -13.87 -14.14 -0.90
N LEU A 488 -13.43 -13.64 -2.05
CA LEU A 488 -12.75 -14.40 -3.09
C LEU A 488 -11.25 -14.12 -3.02
N ASN A 489 -10.49 -15.01 -2.42
CA ASN A 489 -9.04 -14.85 -2.33
C ASN A 489 -8.31 -16.15 -2.62
N SER A 490 -7.74 -16.23 -3.79
CA SER A 490 -6.94 -17.35 -4.27
C SER A 490 -5.46 -17.19 -4.03
N SER A 491 -5.04 -16.11 -3.35
CA SER A 491 -3.61 -15.83 -3.21
C SER A 491 -2.92 -16.87 -2.34
N PRO A 492 -2.07 -17.73 -2.90
CA PRO A 492 -1.24 -18.65 -2.13
C PRO A 492 -0.14 -17.92 -1.33
N ASN A 493 0.03 -16.63 -1.55
CA ASN A 493 1.16 -15.84 -1.05
C ASN A 493 0.84 -14.97 0.16
N ALA A 494 -0.38 -14.94 0.65
CA ALA A 494 -0.71 -14.25 1.88
C ALA A 494 -0.11 -15.04 3.06
N ASN A 495 1.12 -14.69 3.42
CA ASN A 495 1.76 -15.24 4.63
C ASN A 495 1.06 -14.69 5.87
N PHE A 496 -0.06 -15.29 6.21
CA PHE A 496 -0.80 -14.96 7.42
C PHE A 496 -0.21 -15.67 8.65
N THR A 497 -0.32 -15.04 9.79
CA THR A 497 0.00 -15.68 11.08
C THR A 497 -0.86 -16.93 11.29
N LYS A 498 -0.37 -17.90 12.07
CA LYS A 498 -1.14 -19.13 12.43
C LYS A 498 -2.53 -18.77 12.99
N LYS A 499 -2.61 -17.72 13.79
CA LYS A 499 -3.88 -17.24 14.36
C LYS A 499 -4.86 -16.84 13.26
N PHE A 500 -4.39 -16.14 12.25
CA PHE A 500 -5.24 -15.67 11.17
C PHE A 500 -5.61 -16.77 10.17
N SER A 501 -4.72 -17.71 9.90
CA SER A 501 -5.03 -18.92 9.12
C SER A 501 -6.19 -19.74 9.72
N LYS A 502 -6.26 -19.82 11.05
CA LYS A 502 -7.42 -20.43 11.74
C LYS A 502 -8.72 -19.65 11.49
N THR A 503 -8.64 -18.33 11.39
CA THR A 503 -9.77 -17.46 11.07
C THR A 503 -10.28 -17.71 9.65
N ILE A 504 -9.38 -17.81 8.66
CA ILE A 504 -9.71 -18.16 7.27
C ILE A 504 -10.42 -19.51 7.20
N ASN A 505 -9.89 -20.53 7.89
CA ASN A 505 -10.51 -21.84 7.94
C ASN A 505 -11.93 -21.80 8.55
N GLY A 506 -12.16 -20.92 9.52
CA GLY A 506 -13.50 -20.67 10.05
C GLY A 506 -14.45 -20.07 9.00
N LEU A 507 -13.98 -19.08 8.23
CA LEU A 507 -14.75 -18.47 7.13
C LEU A 507 -15.09 -19.49 6.02
N LYS A 508 -14.16 -20.38 5.67
CA LYS A 508 -14.41 -21.47 4.71
C LYS A 508 -15.53 -22.39 5.17
N LYS A 509 -15.57 -22.73 6.46
CA LYS A 509 -16.61 -23.63 7.03
C LYS A 509 -18.02 -23.06 6.95
N ILE A 510 -18.17 -21.74 6.93
CA ILE A 510 -19.47 -21.06 6.80
C ILE A 510 -19.68 -20.46 5.41
N ASN A 511 -18.92 -20.89 4.40
CA ASN A 511 -18.99 -20.46 3.01
C ASN A 511 -18.86 -18.93 2.79
N LEU A 512 -18.06 -18.27 3.60
CA LEU A 512 -17.73 -16.85 3.44
C LEU A 512 -16.33 -16.63 2.82
N TRP A 513 -15.59 -17.70 2.51
CA TRP A 513 -14.27 -17.64 1.90
C TRP A 513 -14.13 -18.66 0.78
N PHE A 514 -13.83 -18.19 -0.41
CA PHE A 514 -13.55 -19.00 -1.59
C PHE A 514 -12.17 -18.69 -2.14
N GLU A 515 -11.47 -19.70 -2.61
CA GLU A 515 -10.16 -19.58 -3.26
C GLU A 515 -10.28 -19.73 -4.78
N ASN A 516 -11.44 -20.15 -5.27
CA ASN A 516 -11.69 -20.41 -6.68
C ASN A 516 -12.98 -19.70 -7.13
N GLU A 517 -12.87 -18.95 -8.22
CA GLU A 517 -13.96 -18.17 -8.82
C GLU A 517 -15.10 -19.02 -9.36
N LYS A 518 -14.79 -20.21 -9.91
CA LYS A 518 -15.80 -21.12 -10.46
C LYS A 518 -16.64 -21.73 -9.34
N GLN A 519 -15.98 -22.09 -8.21
CA GLN A 519 -16.68 -22.59 -7.05
C GLN A 519 -17.59 -21.52 -6.44
N LEU A 520 -17.11 -20.26 -6.35
CA LEU A 520 -17.93 -19.13 -5.88
C LEU A 520 -19.11 -18.88 -6.81
N ALA A 521 -18.90 -18.84 -8.13
CA ALA A 521 -19.99 -18.62 -9.10
C ALA A 521 -21.06 -19.72 -9.00
N LYS A 522 -20.66 -21.00 -8.90
CA LYS A 522 -21.57 -22.12 -8.71
C LYS A 522 -22.33 -22.05 -7.39
N TYR A 523 -21.65 -21.62 -6.32
CA TYR A 523 -22.26 -21.46 -5.01
C TYR A 523 -23.32 -20.33 -5.02
N LEU A 524 -23.00 -19.18 -5.61
CA LEU A 524 -23.93 -18.06 -5.73
C LEU A 524 -25.15 -18.40 -6.61
N ASP A 525 -24.93 -19.12 -7.70
CA ASP A 525 -26.03 -19.52 -8.58
C ASP A 525 -27.10 -20.35 -7.84
N LYS A 526 -26.66 -21.20 -6.89
CA LYS A 526 -27.55 -22.09 -6.14
C LYS A 526 -28.07 -21.48 -4.85
N ASN A 527 -27.31 -20.61 -4.21
CA ASN A 527 -27.55 -20.25 -2.82
C ASN A 527 -27.75 -18.77 -2.56
N PHE A 528 -27.76 -17.91 -3.58
CA PHE A 528 -27.77 -16.45 -3.38
C PHE A 528 -28.92 -15.98 -2.49
N GLU A 529 -30.15 -16.39 -2.78
CA GLU A 529 -31.32 -16.03 -1.98
C GLU A 529 -31.21 -16.57 -0.56
N ASN A 530 -30.78 -17.84 -0.43
CA ASN A 530 -30.60 -18.47 0.88
C ASN A 530 -29.50 -17.77 1.72
N ILE A 531 -28.45 -17.25 1.10
CA ILE A 531 -27.42 -16.50 1.81
C ILE A 531 -28.03 -15.27 2.47
N ILE A 532 -28.85 -14.52 1.72
CA ILE A 532 -29.44 -13.28 2.21
C ILE A 532 -30.53 -13.58 3.25
N LEU A 533 -31.46 -14.49 2.94
CA LEU A 533 -32.57 -14.86 3.83
C LEU A 533 -32.09 -15.48 5.14
N ASN A 534 -30.99 -16.25 5.12
CA ASN A 534 -30.44 -16.88 6.31
C ASN A 534 -29.21 -16.15 6.88
N TRP A 535 -29.00 -14.89 6.50
CA TRP A 535 -27.85 -14.14 6.99
C TRP A 535 -27.83 -14.02 8.51
N ASP A 536 -28.98 -13.85 9.13
CA ASP A 536 -29.09 -13.81 10.59
C ASP A 536 -28.60 -15.10 11.26
N LYS A 537 -28.87 -16.27 10.67
CA LYS A 537 -28.31 -17.53 11.14
C LYS A 537 -26.79 -17.55 11.01
N THR A 538 -26.26 -17.01 9.90
CA THR A 538 -24.82 -16.93 9.66
C THR A 538 -24.11 -16.06 10.68
N ILE A 539 -24.61 -14.86 10.95
CA ILE A 539 -23.99 -13.92 11.92
C ILE A 539 -24.11 -14.40 13.38
N ASN A 540 -25.08 -15.24 13.67
CA ASN A 540 -25.27 -15.85 14.99
C ASN A 540 -24.55 -17.21 15.12
N SER A 541 -23.89 -17.70 14.07
CA SER A 541 -23.10 -18.93 14.14
C SER A 541 -21.89 -18.76 15.06
N SER A 542 -21.49 -19.85 15.73
CA SER A 542 -20.31 -19.85 16.60
C SER A 542 -19.03 -19.42 15.88
N TYR A 543 -18.89 -19.77 14.60
CA TYR A 543 -17.74 -19.36 13.77
C TYR A 543 -17.71 -17.87 13.50
N TYR A 544 -18.84 -17.25 13.14
CA TYR A 544 -18.92 -15.82 12.88
C TYR A 544 -18.70 -15.00 14.15
N ILE A 545 -19.32 -15.41 15.25
CA ILE A 545 -19.12 -14.77 16.57
C ILE A 545 -17.65 -14.85 17.00
N LYS A 546 -17.01 -16.02 16.85
CA LYS A 546 -15.60 -16.23 17.16
C LYS A 546 -14.70 -15.37 16.26
N LEU A 547 -15.03 -15.27 14.98
CA LEU A 547 -14.33 -14.39 14.02
C LEU A 547 -14.35 -12.95 14.52
N ARG A 548 -15.51 -12.39 14.82
CA ARG A 548 -15.63 -11.02 15.32
C ARG A 548 -14.84 -10.80 16.61
N LYS A 549 -14.95 -11.71 17.59
CA LYS A 549 -14.19 -11.66 18.85
C LYS A 549 -12.67 -11.74 18.66
N ASN A 550 -12.21 -12.37 17.58
CA ASN A 550 -10.78 -12.44 17.25
C ASN A 550 -10.26 -11.18 16.58
N LEU A 551 -11.10 -10.49 15.82
CA LEU A 551 -10.74 -9.33 15.01
C LEU A 551 -11.02 -8.00 15.72
N PHE A 552 -11.99 -7.99 16.64
CA PHE A 552 -12.30 -6.85 17.50
C PHE A 552 -12.23 -7.28 18.95
N ALA A 553 -11.36 -6.65 19.72
CA ALA A 553 -11.30 -6.87 21.16
C ALA A 553 -12.60 -6.42 21.84
N ARG A 554 -13.21 -5.35 21.26
CA ARG A 554 -14.49 -4.79 21.68
C ARG A 554 -15.29 -4.35 20.46
N GLU A 555 -16.61 -4.46 20.52
CA GLU A 555 -17.50 -4.06 19.41
C GLU A 555 -17.51 -2.54 19.24
N ASN A 556 -17.69 -1.79 20.31
CA ASN A 556 -17.74 -0.33 20.26
C ASN A 556 -16.44 0.29 20.76
N PHE A 557 -16.05 1.41 20.17
CA PHE A 557 -14.90 2.18 20.62
C PHE A 557 -15.11 2.68 22.05
N ASN A 558 -14.12 2.42 22.92
CA ASN A 558 -14.10 2.89 24.28
C ASN A 558 -13.22 4.14 24.42
N ASP A 559 -13.84 5.30 24.25
CA ASP A 559 -13.16 6.59 24.32
C ASP A 559 -12.53 6.89 25.67
N SER A 560 -13.17 6.49 26.79
CA SER A 560 -12.63 6.69 28.15
C SER A 560 -11.36 5.88 28.36
N LEU A 561 -11.39 4.59 27.97
CA LEU A 561 -10.23 3.71 28.09
C LEU A 561 -9.10 4.15 27.15
N PHE A 562 -9.45 4.60 25.95
CA PHE A 562 -8.50 5.18 25.01
C PHE A 562 -7.77 6.38 25.63
N VAL A 563 -8.51 7.37 26.16
CA VAL A 563 -7.95 8.55 26.81
C VAL A 563 -7.04 8.16 27.99
N LYS A 564 -7.51 7.23 28.84
CA LYS A 564 -6.72 6.69 29.94
C LYS A 564 -5.39 6.10 29.47
N LYS A 565 -5.42 5.21 28.45
CA LYS A 565 -4.22 4.54 27.93
C LYS A 565 -3.23 5.51 27.30
N ILE A 566 -3.71 6.56 26.63
CA ILE A 566 -2.84 7.58 26.09
C ILE A 566 -2.20 8.43 27.20
N PHE A 567 -2.90 8.68 28.30
CA PHE A 567 -2.31 9.43 29.42
C PHE A 567 -1.29 8.59 30.21
N GLU A 568 -1.51 7.27 30.34
CA GLU A 568 -0.59 6.32 31.00
C GLU A 568 0.72 6.10 30.19
N LEU A 569 0.75 6.36 28.88
CA LEU A 569 1.93 6.26 28.04
C LEU A 569 2.99 7.30 28.46
#